data_dd29e7ca87dd4fb1ec7d750ad88dfe59
#
_entry.id   dd29e7ca87dd4fb1ec7d750ad88dfe59
#
_cell.length_a   1.000
_cell.length_b   1.000
_cell.length_c   1.000
_cell.angle_alpha   90.00
_cell.angle_beta   90.00
_cell.angle_gamma   90.00
#
_symmetry.space_group_name_H-M   'P 1'
#
loop_
_entity.id
_entity.type
_entity.pdbx_description
1 polymer ?
#
loop_
_entity_poly.entity_id
_entity_poly.type
_entity_poly.pdbx_seq_one_letter_code
_entity_poly.pdbx_strand_id
1 'polypeptide(L)'
;MTAITDLDILLKSMSPELIEGDYVFCTVDGGLADHVQLEPIATFREKEGLTLVLTEDAARQAQLDFDGVFSLITLSVHSSLEAVGLTAAFATKLGSYGISANVIAGYYHDHIFVQKEKAEAAMSALKEFSETD
;
A
#
# COMPACT_ATOMS: atom_id res chain seq x y z
N MET A 1 3.33 25.40 -17.82
CA MET A 1 3.72 24.35 -16.91
C MET A 1 3.40 23.02 -17.48
N THR A 2 4.10 22.05 -17.14
CA THR A 2 3.96 20.73 -17.72
C THR A 2 3.57 19.72 -16.67
N ALA A 3 3.10 18.57 -17.13
CA ALA A 3 2.77 17.47 -16.25
C ALA A 3 4.01 17.02 -15.44
N ILE A 4 5.22 17.15 -16.05
CA ILE A 4 6.45 16.77 -15.37
C ILE A 4 6.67 17.63 -14.14
N THR A 5 6.43 18.93 -14.26
CA THR A 5 6.57 19.86 -13.13
C THR A 5 5.56 19.52 -12.04
N ASP A 6 4.32 19.24 -12.42
CA ASP A 6 3.31 18.88 -11.45
C ASP A 6 3.66 17.59 -10.74
N LEU A 7 4.19 16.61 -11.46
CA LEU A 7 4.62 15.35 -10.85
C LEU A 7 5.76 15.58 -9.88
N ASP A 8 6.74 16.39 -10.25
CA ASP A 8 7.85 16.70 -9.37
C ASP A 8 7.38 17.36 -8.08
N ILE A 9 6.42 18.28 -8.20
CA ILE A 9 5.86 18.94 -7.02
C ILE A 9 5.16 17.92 -6.13
N LEU A 10 4.37 17.03 -6.73
CA LEU A 10 3.68 15.99 -5.96
C LEU A 10 4.66 15.09 -5.23
N LEU A 11 5.73 14.66 -5.92
CA LEU A 11 6.72 13.77 -5.31
C LEU A 11 7.45 14.44 -4.17
N LYS A 12 7.77 15.73 -4.30
CA LYS A 12 8.47 16.45 -3.24
C LYS A 12 7.59 16.73 -2.05
N SER A 13 6.29 16.89 -2.28
CA SER A 13 5.35 17.16 -1.19
C SER A 13 4.79 15.89 -0.56
N MET A 14 5.10 14.72 -1.14
CA MET A 14 4.63 13.46 -0.62
C MET A 14 5.25 13.18 0.74
N SER A 15 4.42 12.76 1.69
CA SER A 15 4.88 12.43 3.02
C SER A 15 4.53 10.97 3.30
N PRO A 16 5.53 10.07 3.30
CA PRO A 16 5.26 8.67 3.63
C PRO A 16 5.08 8.52 5.14
N GLU A 17 4.09 7.74 5.51
CA GLU A 17 3.79 7.46 6.90
C GLU A 17 3.69 5.96 7.10
N LEU A 18 4.55 5.41 7.97
CA LEU A 18 4.50 3.99 8.29
C LEU A 18 3.39 3.78 9.31
N ILE A 19 2.37 3.03 8.93
CA ILE A 19 1.21 2.78 9.78
C ILE A 19 1.56 1.64 10.72
N GLU A 20 1.21 1.79 11.99
CA GLU A 20 1.45 0.75 12.97
C GLU A 20 0.65 -0.51 12.65
N GLY A 21 1.27 -1.67 12.85
CA GLY A 21 0.61 -2.94 12.66
C GLY A 21 1.24 -3.78 11.57
N ASP A 22 0.86 -5.05 11.58
CA ASP A 22 1.31 -6.02 10.59
C ASP A 22 0.09 -6.51 9.84
N TYR A 23 0.22 -6.63 8.52
CA TYR A 23 -0.91 -6.93 7.65
C TYR A 23 -0.63 -8.12 6.76
N VAL A 24 -1.70 -8.83 6.42
CA VAL A 24 -1.61 -10.02 5.57
C VAL A 24 -2.74 -10.00 4.54
N PHE A 25 -2.52 -10.71 3.45
CA PHE A 25 -3.50 -10.84 2.38
C PHE A 25 -4.06 -12.26 2.44
N CYS A 26 -5.38 -12.35 2.53
CA CYS A 26 -6.08 -13.64 2.61
C CYS A 26 -7.12 -13.73 1.51
N THR A 27 -7.49 -14.96 1.16
CA THR A 27 -8.61 -15.16 0.24
C THR A 27 -9.65 -16.01 0.95
N VAL A 28 -10.93 -15.67 0.76
CA VAL A 28 -12.04 -16.40 1.39
C VAL A 28 -13.15 -16.60 0.37
N ASP A 29 -14.02 -17.56 0.67
CA ASP A 29 -15.23 -17.77 -0.12
C ASP A 29 -16.35 -16.89 0.41
N GLY A 30 -17.37 -16.69 -0.40
CA GLY A 30 -18.56 -15.94 0.01
C GLY A 30 -18.41 -14.46 -0.23
N GLY A 31 -19.26 -13.68 0.41
CA GLY A 31 -19.27 -12.24 0.23
C GLY A 31 -18.74 -11.51 1.43
N LEU A 32 -18.59 -10.19 1.27
CA LEU A 32 -18.05 -9.36 2.35
C LEU A 32 -18.92 -9.46 3.62
N ALA A 33 -20.23 -9.58 3.47
CA ALA A 33 -21.12 -9.64 4.63
C ALA A 33 -20.77 -10.81 5.56
N ASP A 34 -20.22 -11.90 5.02
CA ASP A 34 -19.85 -13.06 5.81
C ASP A 34 -18.57 -12.87 6.59
N HIS A 35 -17.83 -11.80 6.33
CA HIS A 35 -16.49 -11.59 6.89
C HIS A 35 -16.28 -10.22 7.50
N VAL A 36 -17.35 -9.42 7.67
CA VAL A 36 -17.19 -8.05 8.19
C VAL A 36 -16.65 -8.02 9.60
N GLN A 37 -16.87 -9.08 10.37
CA GLN A 37 -16.39 -9.12 11.75
C GLN A 37 -14.86 -9.14 11.83
N LEU A 38 -14.18 -9.46 10.72
CA LEU A 38 -12.72 -9.45 10.66
C LEU A 38 -12.18 -8.04 10.46
N GLU A 39 -13.05 -7.08 10.12
CA GLU A 39 -12.72 -5.68 9.92
C GLU A 39 -11.57 -5.49 8.92
N PRO A 40 -11.73 -6.02 7.70
CA PRO A 40 -10.66 -5.87 6.71
C PRO A 40 -10.44 -4.41 6.37
N ILE A 41 -9.17 -4.02 6.19
CA ILE A 41 -8.85 -2.66 5.81
C ILE A 41 -8.98 -2.44 4.30
N ALA A 42 -9.01 -3.53 3.55
CA ALA A 42 -9.24 -3.47 2.11
C ALA A 42 -9.79 -4.80 1.64
N THR A 43 -10.59 -4.76 0.61
CA THR A 43 -11.16 -5.97 0.02
C THR A 43 -11.16 -5.84 -1.49
N PHE A 44 -11.08 -6.96 -2.17
CA PHE A 44 -11.23 -6.97 -3.61
C PHE A 44 -11.88 -8.28 -4.04
N ARG A 45 -12.99 -8.15 -4.76
CA ARG A 45 -13.68 -9.32 -5.27
C ARG A 45 -12.99 -9.81 -6.52
N GLU A 46 -12.42 -11.02 -6.45
CA GLU A 46 -11.76 -11.62 -7.59
C GLU A 46 -12.55 -12.85 -8.06
N LYS A 47 -12.20 -13.29 -9.27
CA LYS A 47 -12.87 -14.45 -9.84
C LYS A 47 -12.69 -15.68 -8.95
N GLU A 48 -11.52 -15.80 -8.34
CA GLU A 48 -11.14 -16.97 -7.54
C GLU A 48 -11.65 -16.89 -6.10
N GLY A 49 -12.04 -15.71 -5.63
CA GLY A 49 -12.49 -15.52 -4.26
C GLY A 49 -12.40 -14.07 -3.85
N LEU A 50 -12.78 -13.81 -2.61
CA LEU A 50 -12.73 -12.47 -2.05
C LEU A 50 -11.40 -12.27 -1.34
N THR A 51 -10.61 -11.30 -1.80
CA THR A 51 -9.37 -10.93 -1.14
C THR A 51 -9.69 -10.03 0.05
N LEU A 52 -9.10 -10.36 1.20
CA LEU A 52 -9.20 -9.54 2.40
C LEU A 52 -7.80 -9.13 2.82
N VAL A 53 -7.60 -7.85 3.10
CA VAL A 53 -6.36 -7.40 3.73
C VAL A 53 -6.70 -7.17 5.20
N LEU A 54 -6.07 -7.95 6.07
CA LEU A 54 -6.38 -8.01 7.49
C LEU A 54 -5.13 -7.74 8.31
N THR A 55 -5.33 -7.36 9.58
CA THR A 55 -4.20 -7.44 10.50
C THR A 55 -3.81 -8.91 10.64
N GLU A 56 -2.53 -9.14 10.92
CA GLU A 56 -2.05 -10.50 11.12
C GLU A 56 -2.81 -11.19 12.25
N ASP A 57 -3.09 -10.45 13.33
CA ASP A 57 -3.82 -11.00 14.47
C ASP A 57 -5.22 -11.48 14.08
N ALA A 58 -5.94 -10.68 13.30
CA ALA A 58 -7.28 -11.06 12.89
C ALA A 58 -7.25 -12.33 12.03
N ALA A 59 -6.28 -12.42 11.13
CA ALA A 59 -6.17 -13.60 10.28
C ALA A 59 -5.84 -14.86 11.09
N ARG A 60 -4.94 -14.72 12.08
CA ARG A 60 -4.59 -15.87 12.92
C ARG A 60 -5.76 -16.32 13.77
N GLN A 61 -6.51 -15.39 14.33
CA GLN A 61 -7.68 -15.74 15.15
C GLN A 61 -8.74 -16.43 14.30
N ALA A 62 -8.87 -16.04 13.05
CA ALA A 62 -9.83 -16.68 12.13
C ALA A 62 -9.28 -17.94 11.47
N GLN A 63 -8.00 -18.26 11.74
CA GLN A 63 -7.35 -19.46 11.21
C GLN A 63 -7.27 -19.41 9.69
N LEU A 64 -7.03 -18.24 9.13
CA LEU A 64 -6.88 -18.05 7.69
C LEU A 64 -5.40 -18.15 7.31
N ASP A 65 -5.16 -18.78 6.17
CA ASP A 65 -3.79 -18.92 5.65
C ASP A 65 -3.35 -17.63 4.98
N PHE A 66 -2.06 -17.35 5.06
CA PHE A 66 -1.46 -16.22 4.36
C PHE A 66 0.02 -16.48 4.13
N ASP A 67 0.57 -15.85 3.08
CA ASP A 67 1.99 -15.90 2.78
C ASP A 67 2.59 -14.54 3.09
N GLY A 68 3.59 -14.50 3.98
CA GLY A 68 4.28 -13.26 4.27
C GLY A 68 3.46 -12.27 5.06
N VAL A 69 4.18 -11.38 5.72
CA VAL A 69 3.60 -10.33 6.53
C VAL A 69 4.09 -9.00 5.97
N PHE A 70 3.21 -8.02 5.92
CA PHE A 70 3.48 -6.75 5.27
C PHE A 70 3.29 -5.59 6.23
N SER A 71 4.03 -4.53 5.96
CA SER A 71 3.81 -3.24 6.61
C SER A 71 3.09 -2.33 5.63
N LEU A 72 2.30 -1.43 6.17
CA LEU A 72 1.51 -0.49 5.39
C LEU A 72 2.14 0.89 5.47
N ILE A 73 2.40 1.48 4.31
CA ILE A 73 2.88 2.85 4.22
C ILE A 73 1.84 3.65 3.45
N THR A 74 1.37 4.72 4.07
CA THR A 74 0.43 5.63 3.43
C THR A 74 1.20 6.81 2.88
N LEU A 75 0.95 7.14 1.62
CA LEU A 75 1.60 8.28 0.98
C LEU A 75 0.61 9.44 1.02
N SER A 76 0.87 10.37 1.93
CA SER A 76 -0.01 11.53 2.13
C SER A 76 0.32 12.59 1.10
N VAL A 77 -0.23 12.41 -0.08
CA VAL A 77 -0.16 13.42 -1.12
C VAL A 77 -1.55 13.53 -1.74
N HIS A 78 -2.03 14.76 -1.85
CA HIS A 78 -3.37 14.97 -2.37
C HIS A 78 -3.30 15.00 -3.91
N SER A 79 -3.58 13.86 -4.52
CA SER A 79 -3.57 13.74 -5.96
C SER A 79 -4.86 13.11 -6.44
N SER A 80 -5.21 13.40 -7.68
CA SER A 80 -6.38 12.82 -8.31
C SER A 80 -6.16 11.33 -8.57
N LEU A 81 -7.24 10.55 -8.53
CA LEU A 81 -7.17 9.15 -8.94
C LEU A 81 -6.78 9.01 -10.41
N GLU A 82 -6.91 10.10 -11.17
CA GLU A 82 -6.53 10.12 -12.58
C GLU A 82 -5.10 10.61 -12.80
N ALA A 83 -4.38 10.95 -11.72
CA ALA A 83 -3.01 11.43 -11.86
C ALA A 83 -2.13 10.36 -12.48
N VAL A 84 -1.27 10.79 -13.41
CA VAL A 84 -0.43 9.87 -14.14
C VAL A 84 1.01 10.01 -13.65
N GLY A 85 1.67 8.88 -13.45
CA GLY A 85 3.09 8.87 -13.16
C GLY A 85 3.47 8.77 -11.69
N LEU A 86 2.58 9.14 -10.78
CA LEU A 86 2.92 9.11 -9.35
C LEU A 86 3.19 7.69 -8.87
N THR A 87 2.25 6.78 -9.14
CA THR A 87 2.42 5.38 -8.75
C THR A 87 3.66 4.77 -9.39
N ALA A 88 3.87 5.05 -10.68
CA ALA A 88 5.03 4.52 -11.38
C ALA A 88 6.32 5.01 -10.76
N ALA A 89 6.34 6.29 -10.35
CA ALA A 89 7.56 6.88 -9.78
C ALA A 89 7.96 6.17 -8.47
N PHE A 90 7.02 6.04 -7.52
CA PHE A 90 7.42 5.43 -6.25
C PHE A 90 7.57 3.91 -6.37
N ALA A 91 6.82 3.25 -7.27
CA ALA A 91 7.01 1.81 -7.47
C ALA A 91 8.38 1.52 -8.08
N THR A 92 8.82 2.36 -9.03
CA THR A 92 10.14 2.22 -9.61
C THR A 92 11.23 2.47 -8.57
N LYS A 93 11.04 3.50 -7.74
CA LYS A 93 12.00 3.80 -6.68
C LYS A 93 12.16 2.60 -5.75
N LEU A 94 11.06 2.04 -5.26
CA LEU A 94 11.11 0.89 -4.37
C LEU A 94 11.72 -0.32 -5.06
N GLY A 95 11.34 -0.55 -6.32
CA GLY A 95 11.89 -1.66 -7.09
C GLY A 95 13.40 -1.57 -7.25
N SER A 96 13.93 -0.35 -7.36
CA SER A 96 15.37 -0.17 -7.49
C SER A 96 16.13 -0.61 -6.23
N TYR A 97 15.44 -0.71 -5.10
CA TYR A 97 16.00 -1.21 -3.84
C TYR A 97 15.60 -2.64 -3.57
N GLY A 98 14.99 -3.32 -4.55
CA GLY A 98 14.58 -4.71 -4.37
C GLY A 98 13.35 -4.87 -3.50
N ILE A 99 12.54 -3.83 -3.39
CA ILE A 99 11.35 -3.84 -2.53
C ILE A 99 10.11 -3.96 -3.43
N SER A 100 9.28 -4.97 -3.12
CA SER A 100 8.03 -5.17 -3.84
C SER A 100 6.98 -4.18 -3.32
N ALA A 101 6.36 -3.43 -4.23
CA ALA A 101 5.35 -2.45 -3.87
C ALA A 101 3.98 -2.97 -4.29
N ASN A 102 3.11 -3.21 -3.31
CA ASN A 102 1.74 -3.61 -3.55
C ASN A 102 0.86 -2.42 -3.26
N VAL A 103 0.33 -1.78 -4.29
CA VAL A 103 -0.29 -0.47 -4.18
C VAL A 103 -1.80 -0.58 -4.23
N ILE A 104 -2.45 0.12 -3.30
CA ILE A 104 -3.90 0.27 -3.32
C ILE A 104 -4.20 1.76 -3.31
N ALA A 105 -4.90 2.23 -4.33
CA ALA A 105 -5.27 3.64 -4.42
C ALA A 105 -6.53 3.88 -3.60
N GLY A 106 -6.42 4.73 -2.59
CA GLY A 106 -7.58 5.19 -1.85
C GLY A 106 -8.12 6.46 -2.44
N TYR A 107 -9.23 6.92 -1.90
CA TYR A 107 -9.84 8.16 -2.38
C TYR A 107 -8.91 9.37 -2.13
N TYR A 108 -8.27 9.39 -0.96
CA TYR A 108 -7.42 10.52 -0.57
C TYR A 108 -5.94 10.27 -0.77
N HIS A 109 -5.48 9.05 -0.53
CA HIS A 109 -4.05 8.74 -0.51
C HIS A 109 -3.79 7.40 -1.16
N ASP A 110 -2.57 7.22 -1.64
CA ASP A 110 -2.09 5.92 -2.07
C ASP A 110 -1.51 5.17 -0.89
N HIS A 111 -1.71 3.87 -0.87
CA HIS A 111 -1.24 3.01 0.21
C HIS A 111 -0.38 1.91 -0.39
N ILE A 112 0.76 1.64 0.24
CA ILE A 112 1.68 0.63 -0.26
C ILE A 112 1.90 -0.41 0.84
N PHE A 113 1.81 -1.69 0.44
CA PHE A 113 2.17 -2.78 1.34
C PHE A 113 3.52 -3.32 0.88
N VAL A 114 4.49 -3.33 1.80
CA VAL A 114 5.83 -3.85 1.54
C VAL A 114 6.14 -4.94 2.55
N GLN A 115 7.08 -5.83 2.22
CA GLN A 115 7.48 -6.87 3.17
C GLN A 115 7.89 -6.22 4.49
N LYS A 116 7.43 -6.80 5.58
CA LYS A 116 7.65 -6.24 6.92
C LYS A 116 9.13 -5.96 7.18
N GLU A 117 10.00 -6.89 6.81
CA GLU A 117 11.43 -6.75 7.06
C GLU A 117 12.08 -5.67 6.21
N LYS A 118 11.37 -5.13 5.23
CA LYS A 118 11.88 -4.07 4.36
C LYS A 118 11.22 -2.73 4.59
N ALA A 119 10.39 -2.62 5.63
CA ALA A 119 9.62 -1.40 5.87
C ALA A 119 10.50 -0.17 6.05
N GLU A 120 11.58 -0.30 6.83
CA GLU A 120 12.43 0.86 7.08
C GLU A 120 13.21 1.27 5.84
N ALA A 121 13.68 0.30 5.07
CA ALA A 121 14.34 0.60 3.81
C ALA A 121 13.38 1.28 2.84
N ALA A 122 12.12 0.84 2.83
CA ALA A 122 11.10 1.46 1.98
C ALA A 122 10.85 2.91 2.39
N MET A 123 10.75 3.17 3.69
CA MET A 123 10.54 4.53 4.18
C MET A 123 11.70 5.43 3.77
N SER A 124 12.94 4.95 3.91
CA SER A 124 14.11 5.72 3.52
C SER A 124 14.09 6.03 2.02
N ALA A 125 13.76 5.03 1.20
CA ALA A 125 13.72 5.21 -0.24
C ALA A 125 12.67 6.26 -0.63
N LEU A 126 11.49 6.19 -0.02
CA LEU A 126 10.42 7.12 -0.35
C LEU A 126 10.75 8.54 0.07
N LYS A 127 11.46 8.71 1.19
CA LYS A 127 11.83 10.03 1.65
C LYS A 127 12.83 10.72 0.72
N GLU A 128 13.51 9.97 -0.13
CA GLU A 128 14.45 10.55 -1.08
C GLU A 128 13.77 11.53 -2.04
N PHE A 129 12.48 11.33 -2.33
CA PHE A 129 11.76 12.25 -3.21
C PHE A 129 11.69 13.66 -2.63
N SER A 130 11.49 13.78 -1.33
CA SER A 130 11.40 15.10 -0.70
C SER A 130 12.77 15.70 -0.42
N GLU A 131 13.83 14.90 -0.47
CA GLU A 131 15.19 15.35 -0.23
C GLU A 131 15.89 15.80 -1.51
N THR A 132 15.27 15.54 -2.66
CA THR A 132 15.84 15.87 -3.96
C THR A 132 15.56 17.32 -4.31
N ASP A 133 16.56 18.03 -4.74
CA ASP A 133 16.41 19.41 -5.19
C ASP A 133 15.85 19.48 -6.62
#